data_28d81460a04d2008c833e0647c434202
#
_entry.id   28d81460a04d2008c833e0647c434202
#
_cell.length_a   1.000
_cell.length_b   1.000
_cell.length_c   1.000
_cell.angle_alpha   90.00
_cell.angle_beta   90.00
_cell.angle_gamma   90.00
#
_symmetry.space_group_name_H-M   'P 1'
#
loop_
_entity.id
_entity.type
_entity.pdbx_description
1 polymer ?
#
loop_
_entity_poly.entity_id
_entity_poly.type
_entity_poly.pdbx_seq_one_letter_code
_entity_poly.pdbx_strand_id
1 'polypeptide(L)'
;MYLKNGFFVKNQWFYILPIGLFFLINVNAFFAPEVDLKPLIAQMGELPFFVMNVGIFLIFFLGLFFIVKFIHQQPIVKFTTGRKRIDWRRIFFSFSLWGGYLVLQTGLSHLLFPEDYQWNFQPAPFFTLLLLSLLFIPFQAGFEEYFFRGYFLQGVSILSKRRWVPLVLLLI
;
A
#
# COMPACT_ATOMS: atom_id res chain seq x y z
N MET A 1 22.12 -3.39 -0.79
CA MET A 1 22.34 -2.25 -1.70
C MET A 1 21.16 -1.26 -1.65
N TYR A 2 19.90 -1.71 -1.70
CA TYR A 2 18.68 -0.87 -1.63
C TYR A 2 18.62 -0.01 -0.35
N LEU A 3 18.84 -0.59 0.82
CA LEU A 3 18.81 0.12 2.11
C LEU A 3 19.82 1.28 2.21
N LYS A 4 20.92 1.22 1.44
CA LYS A 4 21.90 2.30 1.39
C LYS A 4 21.41 3.53 0.62
N ASN A 5 20.34 3.41 -0.17
CA ASN A 5 19.81 4.53 -0.93
C ASN A 5 19.23 5.63 -0.04
N GLY A 6 18.84 5.31 1.19
CA GLY A 6 18.39 6.29 2.16
C GLY A 6 19.46 7.29 2.64
N PHE A 7 20.77 6.98 2.45
CA PHE A 7 21.87 7.88 2.81
C PHE A 7 22.00 9.13 1.91
N PHE A 8 21.12 9.29 0.91
CA PHE A 8 21.04 10.54 0.16
C PHE A 8 20.52 11.71 1.02
N VAL A 9 19.83 11.42 2.11
CA VAL A 9 19.26 12.45 2.99
C VAL A 9 20.32 13.08 3.85
N LYS A 10 20.54 14.39 3.73
CA LYS A 10 21.55 15.15 4.50
C LYS A 10 21.28 15.11 6.00
N ASN A 11 20.01 15.11 6.41
CA ASN A 11 19.61 15.03 7.81
C ASN A 11 18.75 13.78 8.05
N GLN A 12 19.30 12.85 8.80
CA GLN A 12 18.65 11.55 9.11
C GLN A 12 17.36 11.73 9.94
N TRP A 13 17.23 12.82 10.69
CA TRP A 13 16.05 13.14 11.47
C TRP A 13 14.79 13.35 10.63
N PHE A 14 14.96 13.70 9.35
CA PHE A 14 13.82 13.83 8.43
C PHE A 14 13.05 12.52 8.20
N TYR A 15 13.65 11.35 8.48
CA TYR A 15 12.90 10.08 8.47
C TYR A 15 12.03 9.90 9.70
N ILE A 16 12.46 10.40 10.86
CA ILE A 16 11.73 10.21 12.13
C ILE A 16 10.41 10.96 12.09
N LEU A 17 10.37 12.16 11.53
CA LEU A 17 9.19 13.02 11.57
C LEU A 17 7.98 12.39 10.83
N PRO A 18 8.06 11.95 9.56
CA PRO A 18 6.93 11.30 8.88
C PRO A 18 6.57 9.94 9.50
N ILE A 19 7.57 9.16 9.93
CA ILE A 19 7.35 7.88 10.61
C ILE A 19 6.62 8.11 11.94
N GLY A 20 7.14 9.03 12.76
CA GLY A 20 6.53 9.37 14.05
C GLY A 20 5.11 9.92 13.90
N LEU A 21 4.88 10.79 12.91
CA LEU A 21 3.56 11.33 12.61
C LEU A 21 2.59 10.23 12.18
N PHE A 22 3.02 9.30 11.32
CA PHE A 22 2.20 8.17 10.92
C PHE A 22 1.77 7.33 12.13
N PHE A 23 2.71 6.94 13.00
CA PHE A 23 2.38 6.17 14.20
C PHE A 23 1.55 6.98 15.19
N LEU A 24 1.80 8.26 15.36
CA LEU A 24 1.03 9.12 16.27
C LEU A 24 -0.45 9.22 15.83
N ILE A 25 -0.70 9.38 14.53
CA ILE A 25 -2.06 9.42 13.98
C ILE A 25 -2.76 8.06 14.19
N ASN A 26 -2.04 6.95 13.97
CA ASN A 26 -2.62 5.62 14.04
C ASN A 26 -2.71 5.06 15.48
N VAL A 27 -1.96 5.60 16.43
CA VAL A 27 -2.01 5.13 17.82
C VAL A 27 -3.40 5.33 18.43
N ASN A 28 -4.07 6.42 18.10
CA ASN A 28 -5.44 6.66 18.57
C ASN A 28 -6.43 5.64 17.99
N ALA A 29 -6.24 5.23 16.73
CA ALA A 29 -7.08 4.20 16.11
C ALA A 29 -6.89 2.83 16.78
N PHE A 30 -5.67 2.53 17.27
CA PHE A 30 -5.39 1.28 17.96
C PHE A 30 -6.07 1.18 19.34
N PHE A 31 -6.24 2.31 20.04
CA PHE A 31 -6.89 2.38 21.34
C PHE A 31 -8.37 2.83 21.26
N ALA A 32 -8.84 3.22 20.07
CA ALA A 32 -10.23 3.61 19.91
C ALA A 32 -11.16 2.39 20.06
N PRO A 33 -12.34 2.57 20.68
CA PRO A 33 -13.34 1.52 20.71
C PRO A 33 -13.79 1.20 19.26
N GLU A 34 -14.22 -0.04 19.05
CA GLU A 34 -14.82 -0.43 17.78
C GLU A 34 -16.03 0.47 17.47
N VAL A 35 -15.95 1.19 16.37
CA VAL A 35 -17.01 2.07 15.90
C VAL A 35 -17.88 1.28 14.93
N ASP A 36 -19.21 1.19 15.22
CA ASP A 36 -20.13 0.64 14.24
C ASP A 36 -20.24 1.60 13.06
N LEU A 37 -19.71 1.17 11.92
CA LEU A 37 -19.71 1.94 10.67
C LEU A 37 -21.01 1.80 9.88
N LYS A 38 -21.92 0.88 10.26
CA LYS A 38 -23.19 0.64 9.56
C LYS A 38 -24.05 1.90 9.41
N PRO A 39 -24.24 2.74 10.47
CA PRO A 39 -25.03 3.96 10.32
C PRO A 39 -24.40 4.94 9.32
N LEU A 40 -23.08 5.04 9.31
CA LEU A 40 -22.36 5.91 8.38
C LEU A 40 -22.48 5.42 6.93
N ILE A 41 -22.34 4.10 6.72
CA ILE A 41 -22.52 3.48 5.40
C ILE A 41 -23.95 3.66 4.91
N ALA A 42 -24.94 3.49 5.79
CA ALA A 42 -26.36 3.67 5.45
C ALA A 42 -26.68 5.13 5.05
N GLN A 43 -26.01 6.10 5.67
CA GLN A 43 -26.18 7.52 5.37
C GLN A 43 -25.47 7.95 4.09
N MET A 44 -24.25 7.51 3.88
CA MET A 44 -23.41 7.93 2.74
C MET A 44 -23.60 7.06 1.50
N GLY A 45 -23.97 5.80 1.67
CA GLY A 45 -23.94 4.78 0.64
C GLY A 45 -22.59 4.05 0.57
N GLU A 46 -22.59 2.84 0.02
CA GLU A 46 -21.41 1.96 -0.02
C GLU A 46 -20.28 2.51 -0.90
N LEU A 47 -20.61 3.04 -2.08
CA LEU A 47 -19.59 3.55 -3.02
C LEU A 47 -18.88 4.82 -2.51
N PRO A 48 -19.57 5.87 -2.03
CA PRO A 48 -18.91 7.02 -1.42
C PRO A 48 -18.07 6.63 -0.19
N PHE A 49 -18.57 5.72 0.64
CA PHE A 49 -17.82 5.20 1.78
C PHE A 49 -16.53 4.48 1.33
N PHE A 50 -16.60 3.62 0.31
CA PHE A 50 -15.43 2.98 -0.28
C PHE A 50 -14.41 4.01 -0.78
N VAL A 51 -14.84 4.99 -1.59
CA VAL A 51 -13.96 6.03 -2.13
C VAL A 51 -13.31 6.87 -1.02
N MET A 52 -14.04 7.18 0.05
CA MET A 52 -13.50 7.90 1.19
C MET A 52 -12.40 7.10 1.89
N ASN A 53 -12.62 5.80 2.13
CA ASN A 53 -11.66 4.94 2.83
C ASN A 53 -10.40 4.67 2.04
N VAL A 54 -10.51 4.36 0.74
CA VAL A 54 -9.33 4.04 -0.08
C VAL A 54 -8.72 5.29 -0.72
N GLY A 55 -9.51 6.35 -0.94
CA GLY A 55 -9.06 7.60 -1.55
C GLY A 55 -8.05 8.36 -0.69
N ILE A 56 -8.11 8.24 0.63
CA ILE A 56 -7.12 8.84 1.54
C ILE A 56 -5.70 8.33 1.25
N PHE A 57 -5.56 7.08 0.81
CA PHE A 57 -4.27 6.50 0.48
C PHE A 57 -3.63 7.14 -0.76
N LEU A 58 -4.42 7.68 -1.69
CA LEU A 58 -3.89 8.49 -2.79
C LEU A 58 -3.16 9.72 -2.26
N ILE A 59 -3.74 10.41 -1.28
CA ILE A 59 -3.13 11.60 -0.64
C ILE A 59 -1.85 11.19 0.08
N PHE A 60 -1.86 10.10 0.84
CA PHE A 60 -0.67 9.59 1.53
C PHE A 60 0.41 9.14 0.56
N PHE A 61 0.05 8.48 -0.53
CA PHE A 61 0.98 8.07 -1.58
C PHE A 61 1.67 9.26 -2.22
N LEU A 62 0.90 10.26 -2.66
CA LEU A 62 1.45 11.48 -3.24
C LEU A 62 2.30 12.27 -2.24
N GLY A 63 1.85 12.37 -0.98
CA GLY A 63 2.59 13.00 0.11
C GLY A 63 3.94 12.32 0.38
N LEU A 64 3.96 10.98 0.41
CA LEU A 64 5.20 10.21 0.58
C LEU A 64 6.18 10.49 -0.56
N PHE A 65 5.71 10.46 -1.80
CA PHE A 65 6.56 10.74 -2.96
C PHE A 65 7.04 12.20 -3.00
N PHE A 66 6.22 13.13 -2.56
CA PHE A 66 6.60 14.54 -2.38
C PHE A 66 7.74 14.66 -1.35
N ILE A 67 7.61 14.04 -0.18
CA ILE A 67 8.65 14.01 0.87
C ILE A 67 9.95 13.43 0.31
N VAL A 68 9.89 12.25 -0.32
CA VAL A 68 11.06 11.58 -0.88
C VAL A 68 11.75 12.42 -1.94
N LYS A 69 10.99 13.01 -2.88
CA LYS A 69 11.56 13.76 -4.00
C LYS A 69 12.07 15.14 -3.60
N PHE A 70 11.31 15.90 -2.79
CA PHE A 70 11.60 17.31 -2.53
C PHE A 70 12.31 17.53 -1.19
N ILE A 71 11.94 16.82 -0.13
CA ILE A 71 12.56 16.97 1.19
C ILE A 71 13.84 16.13 1.27
N HIS A 72 13.76 14.86 0.90
CA HIS A 72 14.93 13.98 0.92
C HIS A 72 15.83 14.13 -0.32
N GLN A 73 15.34 14.78 -1.37
CA GLN A 73 16.05 14.93 -2.65
C GLN A 73 16.52 13.59 -3.24
N GLN A 74 15.79 12.53 -2.94
CA GLN A 74 16.11 11.18 -3.39
C GLN A 74 15.46 10.91 -4.75
N PRO A 75 16.22 10.40 -5.75
CA PRO A 75 15.62 9.98 -7.01
C PRO A 75 14.59 8.85 -6.81
N ILE A 76 13.40 9.00 -7.37
CA ILE A 76 12.28 8.04 -7.20
C ILE A 76 12.70 6.62 -7.62
N VAL A 77 13.48 6.48 -8.71
CA VAL A 77 13.99 5.17 -9.14
C VAL A 77 14.82 4.49 -8.03
N LYS A 78 15.64 5.24 -7.30
CA LYS A 78 16.44 4.68 -6.20
C LYS A 78 15.60 4.39 -4.96
N PHE A 79 14.47 5.07 -4.81
CA PHE A 79 13.49 4.77 -3.78
C PHE A 79 12.69 3.50 -4.12
N THR A 80 12.37 3.29 -5.40
CA THR A 80 11.60 2.13 -5.88
C THR A 80 12.43 0.86 -5.98
N THR A 81 13.68 0.96 -6.44
CA THR A 81 14.51 -0.23 -6.75
C THR A 81 15.99 0.00 -6.51
N GLY A 82 16.71 -1.08 -6.18
CA GLY A 82 18.17 -1.08 -6.16
C GLY A 82 18.83 -1.12 -7.54
N ARG A 83 18.05 -1.17 -8.62
CA ARG A 83 18.51 -1.23 -10.01
C ARG A 83 18.63 0.16 -10.61
N LYS A 84 19.23 0.24 -11.81
CA LYS A 84 19.37 1.50 -12.55
C LYS A 84 18.02 2.02 -13.08
N ARG A 85 17.05 1.11 -13.31
CA ARG A 85 15.71 1.43 -13.81
C ARG A 85 14.68 0.43 -13.31
N ILE A 86 13.38 0.81 -13.37
CA ILE A 86 12.24 -0.05 -13.03
C ILE A 86 12.11 -1.13 -14.11
N ASP A 87 11.94 -2.37 -13.70
CA ASP A 87 11.81 -3.54 -14.57
C ASP A 87 10.32 -3.90 -14.74
N TRP A 88 9.66 -3.21 -15.64
CA TRP A 88 8.24 -3.40 -15.92
C TRP A 88 7.89 -4.84 -16.33
N ARG A 89 8.79 -5.54 -17.02
CA ARG A 89 8.55 -6.93 -17.44
C ARG A 89 8.34 -7.85 -16.25
N ARG A 90 9.12 -7.66 -15.19
CA ARG A 90 8.98 -8.45 -13.95
C ARG A 90 7.71 -8.09 -13.19
N ILE A 91 7.35 -6.82 -13.17
CA ILE A 91 6.10 -6.37 -12.53
C ILE A 91 4.91 -7.03 -13.22
N PHE A 92 4.82 -6.93 -14.55
CA PHE A 92 3.73 -7.55 -15.31
C PHE A 92 3.74 -9.08 -15.23
N PHE A 93 4.92 -9.71 -15.24
CA PHE A 93 5.03 -11.15 -15.05
C PHE A 93 4.48 -11.60 -13.70
N SER A 94 4.89 -10.94 -12.59
CA SER A 94 4.39 -11.26 -11.25
C SER A 94 2.90 -11.01 -11.12
N PHE A 95 2.40 -9.91 -11.69
CA PHE A 95 0.99 -9.58 -11.73
C PHE A 95 0.17 -10.65 -12.48
N SER A 96 0.65 -11.06 -13.67
CA SER A 96 -0.02 -12.09 -14.47
C SER A 96 -0.01 -13.46 -13.80
N LEU A 97 1.10 -13.82 -13.15
CA LEU A 97 1.21 -15.08 -12.42
C LEU A 97 0.23 -15.13 -11.24
N TRP A 98 0.18 -14.06 -10.45
CA TRP A 98 -0.73 -13.97 -9.30
C TRP A 98 -2.19 -13.89 -9.75
N GLY A 99 -2.49 -13.07 -10.76
CA GLY A 99 -3.83 -12.96 -11.34
C GLY A 99 -4.31 -14.29 -11.92
N GLY A 100 -3.44 -15.01 -12.64
CA GLY A 100 -3.74 -16.35 -13.16
C GLY A 100 -4.02 -17.36 -12.05
N TYR A 101 -3.23 -17.32 -10.95
CA TYR A 101 -3.49 -18.13 -9.77
C TYR A 101 -4.87 -17.86 -9.15
N LEU A 102 -5.24 -16.58 -8.98
CA LEU A 102 -6.54 -16.20 -8.41
C LEU A 102 -7.71 -16.67 -9.29
N VAL A 103 -7.60 -16.50 -10.61
CA VAL A 103 -8.62 -16.97 -11.56
C VAL A 103 -8.76 -18.50 -11.49
N LEU A 104 -7.64 -19.21 -11.47
CA LEU A 104 -7.62 -20.68 -11.37
C LEU A 104 -8.24 -21.14 -10.04
N GLN A 105 -7.83 -20.53 -8.93
CA GLN A 105 -8.35 -20.86 -7.60
C GLN A 105 -9.86 -20.62 -7.52
N THR A 106 -10.33 -19.46 -7.98
CA THR A 106 -11.78 -19.15 -7.96
C THR A 106 -12.56 -20.08 -8.86
N GLY A 107 -12.05 -20.41 -10.05
CA GLY A 107 -12.66 -21.37 -10.95
C GLY A 107 -12.76 -22.77 -10.37
N LEU A 108 -11.68 -23.27 -9.75
CA LEU A 108 -11.67 -24.56 -9.07
C LEU A 108 -12.63 -24.57 -7.87
N SER A 109 -12.64 -23.52 -7.07
CA SER A 109 -13.54 -23.40 -5.93
C SER A 109 -15.01 -23.42 -6.36
N HIS A 110 -15.35 -22.72 -7.44
CA HIS A 110 -16.71 -22.75 -8.01
C HIS A 110 -17.10 -24.13 -8.55
N LEU A 111 -16.15 -24.90 -9.12
CA LEU A 111 -16.42 -26.26 -9.61
C LEU A 111 -16.57 -27.28 -8.48
N LEU A 112 -15.82 -27.12 -7.39
CA LEU A 112 -15.80 -28.07 -6.26
C LEU A 112 -16.93 -27.80 -5.25
N PHE A 113 -17.32 -26.53 -5.08
CA PHE A 113 -18.29 -26.07 -4.08
C PHE A 113 -19.28 -25.09 -4.73
N PRO A 114 -20.09 -25.54 -5.71
CA PRO A 114 -21.01 -24.65 -6.45
C PRO A 114 -22.08 -24.04 -5.54
N GLU A 115 -22.44 -24.72 -4.43
CA GLU A 115 -23.41 -24.25 -3.44
C GLU A 115 -22.99 -22.98 -2.69
N ASP A 116 -21.71 -22.69 -2.61
CA ASP A 116 -21.16 -21.48 -1.97
C ASP A 116 -21.28 -20.25 -2.87
N TYR A 117 -21.66 -20.43 -4.13
CA TYR A 117 -21.70 -19.36 -5.13
C TYR A 117 -23.12 -19.05 -5.57
N GLN A 118 -23.49 -17.78 -5.48
CA GLN A 118 -24.74 -17.25 -6.00
C GLN A 118 -24.46 -16.24 -7.11
N TRP A 119 -25.16 -16.39 -8.23
CA TRP A 119 -25.05 -15.43 -9.33
C TRP A 119 -25.79 -14.14 -8.97
N ASN A 120 -25.03 -13.07 -8.68
CA ASN A 120 -25.58 -11.74 -8.36
C ASN A 120 -24.88 -10.66 -9.23
N PHE A 121 -24.79 -10.90 -10.52
CA PHE A 121 -24.17 -9.95 -11.43
C PHE A 121 -25.10 -8.80 -11.75
N GLN A 122 -24.77 -7.60 -11.26
CA GLN A 122 -25.44 -6.34 -11.57
C GLN A 122 -24.46 -5.45 -12.34
N PRO A 123 -24.64 -5.22 -13.67
CA PRO A 123 -23.62 -4.59 -14.49
C PRO A 123 -23.19 -3.20 -14.00
N ALA A 124 -24.14 -2.31 -13.68
CA ALA A 124 -23.82 -0.94 -13.31
C ALA A 124 -23.01 -0.86 -11.99
N PRO A 125 -23.43 -1.46 -10.85
CA PRO A 125 -22.63 -1.51 -9.64
C PRO A 125 -21.28 -2.20 -9.85
N PHE A 126 -21.26 -3.32 -10.60
CA PHE A 126 -20.02 -4.07 -10.86
C PHE A 126 -18.96 -3.25 -11.59
N PHE A 127 -19.34 -2.64 -12.72
CA PHE A 127 -18.36 -1.84 -13.49
C PHE A 127 -17.95 -0.56 -12.77
N THR A 128 -18.86 0.05 -11.99
CA THR A 128 -18.51 1.20 -11.15
C THR A 128 -17.50 0.82 -10.10
N LEU A 129 -17.74 -0.27 -9.35
CA LEU A 129 -16.81 -0.75 -8.32
C LEU A 129 -15.48 -1.20 -8.94
N LEU A 130 -15.51 -1.88 -10.06
CA LEU A 130 -14.30 -2.30 -10.80
C LEU A 130 -13.44 -1.08 -11.17
N LEU A 131 -14.06 -0.05 -11.76
CA LEU A 131 -13.34 1.17 -12.14
C LEU A 131 -12.72 1.88 -10.94
N LEU A 132 -13.50 2.06 -9.85
CA LEU A 132 -13.03 2.68 -8.62
C LEU A 132 -11.92 1.86 -7.97
N SER A 133 -12.04 0.53 -7.95
CA SER A 133 -11.01 -0.36 -7.42
C SER A 133 -9.71 -0.28 -8.23
N LEU A 134 -9.79 -0.32 -9.55
CA LEU A 134 -8.62 -0.16 -10.42
C LEU A 134 -7.95 1.21 -10.27
N LEU A 135 -8.74 2.25 -9.95
CA LEU A 135 -8.20 3.59 -9.74
C LEU A 135 -7.54 3.74 -8.36
N PHE A 136 -8.17 3.27 -7.28
CA PHE A 136 -7.74 3.59 -5.91
C PHE A 136 -6.90 2.51 -5.23
N ILE A 137 -7.19 1.21 -5.43
CA ILE A 137 -6.47 0.12 -4.74
C ILE A 137 -4.96 0.12 -5.06
N PRO A 138 -4.50 0.41 -6.30
CA PRO A 138 -3.07 0.49 -6.57
C PRO A 138 -2.35 1.56 -5.74
N PHE A 139 -3.01 2.68 -5.42
CA PHE A 139 -2.42 3.71 -4.56
C PHE A 139 -2.39 3.30 -3.10
N GLN A 140 -3.42 2.60 -2.61
CA GLN A 140 -3.42 2.03 -1.27
C GLN A 140 -2.28 1.01 -1.11
N ALA A 141 -2.27 -0.04 -1.93
CA ALA A 141 -1.22 -1.06 -1.89
C ALA A 141 0.17 -0.47 -2.14
N GLY A 142 0.27 0.50 -3.07
CA GLY A 142 1.49 1.23 -3.34
C GLY A 142 1.96 2.04 -2.14
N PHE A 143 1.09 2.77 -1.46
CA PHE A 143 1.45 3.51 -0.25
C PHE A 143 1.98 2.58 0.83
N GLU A 144 1.28 1.50 1.14
CA GLU A 144 1.70 0.52 2.16
C GLU A 144 3.08 -0.08 1.83
N GLU A 145 3.29 -0.52 0.61
CA GLU A 145 4.56 -1.10 0.17
C GLU A 145 5.70 -0.06 0.23
N TYR A 146 5.50 1.13 -0.31
CA TYR A 146 6.52 2.18 -0.32
C TYR A 146 6.77 2.76 1.06
N PHE A 147 5.75 2.87 1.91
CA PHE A 147 5.92 3.38 3.26
C PHE A 147 6.64 2.37 4.15
N PHE A 148 6.13 1.14 4.26
CA PHE A 148 6.71 0.16 5.18
C PHE A 148 8.01 -0.45 4.64
N ARG A 149 8.03 -0.99 3.43
CA ARG A 149 9.20 -1.66 2.86
C ARG A 149 10.20 -0.70 2.23
N GLY A 150 9.77 0.46 1.79
CA GLY A 150 10.63 1.50 1.26
C GLY A 150 11.14 2.44 2.35
N TYR A 151 10.29 3.35 2.75
CA TYR A 151 10.61 4.50 3.58
C TYR A 151 11.00 4.12 5.01
N PHE A 152 10.14 3.36 5.69
CA PHE A 152 10.35 2.94 7.07
C PHE A 152 11.64 2.12 7.24
N LEU A 153 11.84 1.10 6.38
CA LEU A 153 13.05 0.28 6.46
C LEU A 153 14.33 1.03 6.11
N GLN A 154 14.28 1.97 5.15
CA GLN A 154 15.42 2.84 4.88
C GLN A 154 15.73 3.72 6.09
N GLY A 155 14.73 4.33 6.71
CA GLY A 155 14.87 5.13 7.92
C GLY A 155 15.47 4.33 9.08
N VAL A 156 14.91 3.15 9.38
CA VAL A 156 15.42 2.26 10.43
C VAL A 156 16.86 1.81 10.15
N SER A 157 17.19 1.50 8.89
CA SER A 157 18.54 1.12 8.50
C SER A 157 19.57 2.22 8.76
N ILE A 158 19.19 3.48 8.55
CA ILE A 158 20.05 4.64 8.77
C ILE A 158 20.21 4.90 10.27
N LEU A 159 19.09 4.90 11.02
CA LEU A 159 19.09 5.20 12.45
C LEU A 159 19.79 4.13 13.28
N SER A 160 19.56 2.85 12.97
CA SER A 160 20.15 1.72 13.72
C SER A 160 21.62 1.49 13.41
N LYS A 161 22.13 2.01 12.28
CA LYS A 161 23.47 1.73 11.72
C LYS A 161 23.78 0.23 11.54
N ARG A 162 22.79 -0.65 11.77
CA ARG A 162 22.93 -2.11 11.69
C ARG A 162 22.05 -2.65 10.57
N ARG A 163 22.62 -3.44 9.67
CA ARG A 163 21.93 -3.94 8.47
C ARG A 163 20.89 -5.03 8.77
N TRP A 164 21.02 -5.75 9.87
CA TRP A 164 20.12 -6.84 10.22
C TRP A 164 18.80 -6.35 10.87
N VAL A 165 18.81 -5.17 11.53
CA VAL A 165 17.60 -4.63 12.20
C VAL A 165 16.43 -4.46 11.24
N PRO A 166 16.54 -3.79 10.09
CA PRO A 166 15.45 -3.69 9.14
C PRO A 166 15.05 -5.04 8.52
N LEU A 167 15.98 -6.02 8.43
CA LEU A 167 15.64 -7.36 7.94
C LEU A 167 14.77 -8.13 8.92
N VAL A 168 15.02 -8.02 10.23
CA VAL A 168 14.17 -8.64 11.26
C VAL A 168 12.77 -8.01 11.26
N LEU A 169 12.67 -6.68 11.09
CA LEU A 169 11.37 -5.99 11.02
C LEU A 169 10.55 -6.33 9.76
N LEU A 170 11.18 -6.89 8.72
CA LEU A 170 10.46 -7.41 7.55
C LEU A 170 9.80 -8.77 7.80
N LEU A 171 10.21 -9.49 8.84
CA LEU A 171 9.73 -10.84 9.15
C LEU A 171 8.55 -10.83 10.16
N ILE A 172 8.28 -9.68 10.76
CA ILE A 172 7.17 -9.45 11.68
C ILE A 172 6.00 -8.79 10.94
#